data_c8ccde46e32292e1ea5393e7e848e134
#
_entry.id   c8ccde46e32292e1ea5393e7e848e134
#
_cell.length_a   1.000
_cell.length_b   1.000
_cell.length_c   1.000
_cell.angle_alpha   90.00
_cell.angle_beta   90.00
_cell.angle_gamma   90.00
#
_symmetry.space_group_name_H-M   'P 1'
#
loop_
_entity.id
_entity.type
_entity.pdbx_description
1 polymer ?
#
loop_
_entity_poly.entity_id
_entity_poly.type
_entity_poly.pdbx_seq_one_letter_code
_entity_poly.pdbx_strand_id
1 'polypeptide(L)'
;MELPVEHKEQGNRGMFFILQDGKRIAEMTYSRATLSRATIDHTEVDPGLRGGGVARRLLDAAVAWARANDIKFSSTCSYASAQFVRDRSIRDVLV
;
A
#
# COMPACT_ATOMS: atom_id res chain seq x y z
N MET A 1 10.66 -18.29 -3.65
CA MET A 1 11.20 -16.92 -3.66
C MET A 1 10.04 -15.93 -3.77
N GLU A 2 10.01 -14.93 -2.90
CA GLU A 2 8.98 -13.90 -2.97
C GLU A 2 9.32 -12.88 -4.04
N LEU A 3 8.30 -12.48 -4.80
CA LEU A 3 8.44 -11.38 -5.75
C LEU A 3 8.53 -10.06 -4.98
N PRO A 4 9.32 -9.10 -5.44
CA PRO A 4 9.45 -7.83 -4.73
C PRO A 4 8.20 -6.96 -4.88
N VAL A 5 7.97 -6.11 -3.88
CA VAL A 5 6.99 -5.03 -4.01
C VAL A 5 7.69 -3.86 -4.69
N GLU A 6 7.09 -3.38 -5.77
CA GLU A 6 7.62 -2.23 -6.52
C GLU A 6 6.76 -1.01 -6.22
N HIS A 7 7.29 0.17 -6.50
CA HIS A 7 6.63 1.43 -6.22
C HIS A 7 6.86 2.40 -7.37
N LYS A 8 5.81 3.09 -7.78
CA LYS A 8 5.93 4.18 -8.76
C LYS A 8 4.97 5.31 -8.42
N GLU A 9 5.36 6.52 -8.79
CA GLU A 9 4.52 7.70 -8.69
C GLU A 9 4.46 8.41 -10.03
N GLN A 10 3.30 8.97 -10.33
CA GLN A 10 3.12 9.83 -11.50
C GLN A 10 2.14 10.94 -11.10
N GLY A 11 2.63 12.19 -11.09
CA GLY A 11 1.84 13.30 -10.57
C GLY A 11 1.57 13.11 -9.09
N ASN A 12 0.31 13.26 -8.70
CA ASN A 12 -0.12 13.07 -7.31
C ASN A 12 -0.64 11.66 -7.02
N ARG A 13 -0.49 10.73 -7.95
CA ARG A 13 -0.93 9.35 -7.78
C ARG A 13 0.25 8.42 -7.69
N GLY A 14 0.12 7.39 -6.85
CA GLY A 14 1.15 6.38 -6.72
C GLY A 14 0.58 4.99 -6.54
N MET A 15 1.46 4.00 -6.63
CA MET A 15 1.08 2.61 -6.57
C MET A 15 2.23 1.77 -6.03
N PHE A 16 1.91 0.88 -5.09
CA PHE A 16 2.76 -0.25 -4.71
C PHE A 16 2.19 -1.48 -5.42
N PHE A 17 3.05 -2.26 -6.06
CA PHE A 17 2.55 -3.35 -6.90
C PHE A 17 3.56 -4.48 -6.99
N ILE A 18 3.07 -5.65 -7.43
CA ILE A 18 3.89 -6.84 -7.64
C ILE A 18 3.67 -7.32 -9.06
N LEU A 19 4.76 -7.56 -9.77
CA LEU A 19 4.72 -8.14 -11.12
C LEU A 19 5.17 -9.60 -11.09
N GLN A 20 4.52 -10.42 -11.90
CA GLN A 20 4.92 -11.79 -12.17
C GLN A 20 4.86 -11.98 -13.67
N ASP A 21 6.02 -12.33 -14.27
CA ASP A 21 6.14 -12.50 -15.72
C ASP A 21 5.59 -11.30 -16.50
N GLY A 22 5.88 -10.10 -16.01
CA GLY A 22 5.44 -8.86 -16.62
C GLY A 22 3.99 -8.48 -16.37
N LYS A 23 3.24 -9.31 -15.63
CA LYS A 23 1.84 -9.06 -15.33
C LYS A 23 1.69 -8.57 -13.89
N ARG A 24 0.87 -7.52 -13.71
CA ARG A 24 0.57 -7.03 -12.36
C ARG A 24 -0.42 -7.96 -11.68
N ILE A 25 0.00 -8.59 -10.59
CA ILE A 25 -0.80 -9.56 -9.84
C ILE A 25 -1.35 -9.01 -8.53
N ALA A 26 -0.86 -7.86 -8.09
CA ALA A 26 -1.34 -7.19 -6.89
C ALA A 26 -1.00 -5.71 -6.97
N GLU A 27 -1.87 -4.86 -6.41
CA GLU A 27 -1.63 -3.42 -6.38
C GLU A 27 -2.32 -2.75 -5.21
N MET A 28 -1.72 -1.67 -4.73
CA MET A 28 -2.30 -0.76 -3.74
C MET A 28 -2.02 0.65 -4.22
N THR A 29 -3.07 1.43 -4.43
CA THR A 29 -2.94 2.78 -4.97
C THR A 29 -3.17 3.83 -3.89
N TYR A 30 -2.62 5.02 -4.11
CA TYR A 30 -2.81 6.16 -3.23
C TYR A 30 -2.81 7.45 -4.03
N SER A 31 -3.37 8.50 -3.43
CA SER A 31 -3.30 9.86 -3.95
C SER A 31 -2.60 10.74 -2.93
N ARG A 32 -1.69 11.58 -3.38
CA ARG A 32 -1.04 12.57 -2.51
C ARG A 32 -1.87 13.85 -2.48
N ALA A 33 -2.22 14.28 -1.26
CA ALA A 33 -2.86 15.58 -1.07
C ALA A 33 -1.81 16.68 -0.95
N THR A 34 -0.70 16.38 -0.25
CA THR A 34 0.45 17.27 -0.05
C THR A 34 1.72 16.44 -0.06
N LEU A 35 2.87 17.06 0.14
CA LEU A 35 4.15 16.34 0.24
C LEU A 35 4.18 15.40 1.46
N SER A 36 3.39 15.69 2.50
CA SER A 36 3.39 14.93 3.75
C SER A 36 2.10 14.14 4.00
N ARG A 37 1.15 14.15 3.09
CA ARG A 37 -0.16 13.50 3.26
C ARG A 37 -0.58 12.76 2.01
N ALA A 38 -1.02 11.52 2.21
CA ALA A 38 -1.54 10.69 1.12
C ALA A 38 -2.72 9.87 1.61
N THR A 39 -3.58 9.46 0.68
CA THR A 39 -4.75 8.62 0.98
C THR A 39 -4.61 7.30 0.23
N ILE A 40 -4.63 6.19 0.97
CA ILE A 40 -4.70 4.86 0.35
C ILE A 40 -6.16 4.64 -0.05
N ASP A 41 -6.40 4.43 -1.35
CA ASP A 41 -7.76 4.39 -1.88
C ASP A 41 -8.20 3.04 -2.46
N HIS A 42 -7.26 2.16 -2.79
CA HIS A 42 -7.63 0.90 -3.44
C HIS A 42 -6.55 -0.16 -3.25
N THR A 43 -6.98 -1.41 -3.02
CA THR A 43 -6.09 -2.57 -2.96
C THR A 43 -6.75 -3.70 -3.74
N GLU A 44 -5.99 -4.32 -4.64
CA GLU A 44 -6.46 -5.44 -5.43
C GLU A 44 -5.39 -6.53 -5.51
N VAL A 45 -5.81 -7.78 -5.36
CA VAL A 45 -4.94 -8.96 -5.44
C VAL A 45 -5.64 -9.99 -6.31
N ASP A 46 -4.89 -10.61 -7.23
CA ASP A 46 -5.43 -11.67 -8.08
C ASP A 46 -6.14 -12.74 -7.22
N PRO A 47 -7.32 -13.23 -7.64
CA PRO A 47 -8.10 -14.18 -6.84
C PRO A 47 -7.33 -15.41 -6.36
N GLY A 48 -6.43 -15.92 -7.19
CA GLY A 48 -5.62 -17.09 -6.84
C GLY A 48 -4.60 -16.84 -5.75
N LEU A 49 -4.33 -15.58 -5.40
CA LEU A 49 -3.33 -15.20 -4.41
C LEU A 49 -3.96 -14.67 -3.12
N ARG A 50 -5.28 -14.57 -3.07
CA ARG A 50 -5.97 -14.05 -1.88
C ARG A 50 -5.77 -15.01 -0.71
N GLY A 51 -5.63 -14.44 0.49
CA GLY A 51 -5.41 -15.21 1.70
C GLY A 51 -3.96 -15.58 1.96
N GLY A 52 -3.03 -15.25 1.05
CA GLY A 52 -1.61 -15.57 1.18
C GLY A 52 -0.75 -14.44 1.77
N GLY A 53 -1.34 -13.38 2.29
CA GLY A 53 -0.60 -12.27 2.87
C GLY A 53 -0.05 -11.27 1.87
N VAL A 54 -0.43 -11.37 0.59
CA VAL A 54 0.11 -10.51 -0.46
C VAL A 54 -0.30 -9.06 -0.26
N ALA A 55 -1.58 -8.81 0.07
CA ALA A 55 -2.06 -7.45 0.33
C ALA A 55 -1.32 -6.81 1.51
N ARG A 56 -1.01 -7.60 2.54
CA ARG A 56 -0.25 -7.08 3.70
C ARG A 56 1.17 -6.70 3.31
N ARG A 57 1.79 -7.41 2.40
CA ARG A 57 3.11 -7.05 1.90
C ARG A 57 3.10 -5.70 1.20
N LEU A 58 2.03 -5.41 0.44
CA LEU A 58 1.86 -4.10 -0.18
C LEU A 58 1.74 -3.01 0.88
N LEU A 59 0.92 -3.24 1.89
CA LEU A 59 0.74 -2.28 2.98
C LEU A 59 2.03 -2.07 3.77
N ASP A 60 2.76 -3.15 4.08
CA ASP A 60 4.03 -3.04 4.80
C ASP A 60 5.05 -2.20 4.02
N ALA A 61 5.09 -2.35 2.70
CA ALA A 61 5.96 -1.52 1.86
C ALA A 61 5.54 -0.06 1.88
N ALA A 62 4.23 0.20 1.85
CA ALA A 62 3.69 1.56 1.94
C ALA A 62 4.03 2.21 3.28
N VAL A 63 3.91 1.46 4.36
CA VAL A 63 4.23 1.94 5.71
C VAL A 63 5.72 2.27 5.82
N ALA A 64 6.59 1.42 5.30
CA ALA A 64 8.03 1.65 5.32
C ALA A 64 8.39 2.92 4.53
N TRP A 65 7.77 3.10 3.37
CA TRP A 65 7.97 4.30 2.55
C TRP A 65 7.49 5.56 3.27
N ALA A 66 6.33 5.49 3.91
CA ALA A 66 5.79 6.64 4.65
C ALA A 66 6.70 7.04 5.81
N ARG A 67 7.24 6.07 6.53
CA ARG A 67 8.20 6.33 7.61
C ARG A 67 9.47 7.00 7.10
N ALA A 68 9.99 6.51 5.98
CA ALA A 68 11.23 7.02 5.39
C ALA A 68 11.06 8.45 4.84
N ASN A 69 9.84 8.86 4.50
CA ASN A 69 9.57 10.13 3.84
C ASN A 69 8.69 11.08 4.67
N ASP A 70 8.46 10.78 5.94
CA ASP A 70 7.62 11.59 6.84
C ASP A 70 6.23 11.84 6.26
N ILE A 71 5.60 10.78 5.74
CA ILE A 71 4.27 10.86 5.18
C ILE A 71 3.27 10.23 6.15
N LYS A 72 2.09 10.82 6.26
CA LYS A 72 0.97 10.26 7.01
C LYS A 72 -0.13 9.88 6.03
N PHE A 73 -0.73 8.72 6.28
CA PHE A 73 -1.83 8.20 5.47
C PHE A 73 -3.18 8.47 6.12
N SER A 74 -4.16 8.79 5.29
CA SER A 74 -5.55 8.46 5.56
C SER A 74 -5.93 7.29 4.65
N SER A 75 -7.08 6.68 4.87
CA SER A 75 -7.48 5.50 4.10
C SER A 75 -8.98 5.53 3.80
N THR A 76 -9.31 5.35 2.52
CA THR A 76 -10.67 5.05 2.08
C THR A 76 -10.79 3.60 1.60
N CYS A 77 -9.66 2.87 1.60
CA CYS A 77 -9.61 1.45 1.26
C CYS A 77 -10.01 0.60 2.46
N SER A 78 -11.04 -0.25 2.31
CA SER A 78 -11.52 -1.07 3.42
C SER A 78 -10.45 -2.01 3.98
N TYR A 79 -9.62 -2.58 3.11
CA TYR A 79 -8.54 -3.46 3.56
C TYR A 79 -7.54 -2.71 4.45
N ALA A 80 -7.00 -1.61 3.95
CA ALA A 80 -6.00 -0.84 4.68
C ALA A 80 -6.58 -0.30 5.99
N SER A 81 -7.80 0.22 5.95
CA SER A 81 -8.48 0.74 7.15
C SER A 81 -8.59 -0.33 8.23
N ALA A 82 -8.97 -1.55 7.85
CA ALA A 82 -9.08 -2.66 8.79
C ALA A 82 -7.72 -3.03 9.40
N GLN A 83 -6.66 -3.01 8.60
CA GLN A 83 -5.32 -3.31 9.08
C GLN A 83 -4.82 -2.26 10.08
N PHE A 84 -5.08 -0.99 9.83
CA PHE A 84 -4.72 0.07 10.78
C PHE A 84 -5.47 -0.06 12.11
N VAL A 85 -6.70 -0.53 12.08
CA VAL A 85 -7.47 -0.79 13.31
C VAL A 85 -6.89 -1.97 14.09
N ARG A 86 -6.50 -3.04 13.40
CA ARG A 86 -6.02 -4.28 14.03
C ARG A 86 -4.58 -4.22 14.50
N ASP A 87 -3.74 -3.46 13.82
CA ASP A 87 -2.29 -3.47 14.04
C ASP A 87 -1.79 -2.11 14.51
N ARG A 88 -1.54 -2.01 15.82
CA ARG A 88 -1.03 -0.77 16.42
C ARG A 88 0.36 -0.39 15.90
N SER A 89 1.16 -1.39 15.50
CA SER A 89 2.55 -1.15 15.12
C SER A 89 2.69 -0.30 13.86
N ILE A 90 1.63 -0.16 13.05
CA ILE A 90 1.65 0.64 11.84
C ILE A 90 0.87 1.95 11.96
N ARG A 91 0.29 2.24 13.13
CA ARG A 91 -0.54 3.46 13.30
C ARG A 91 0.26 4.74 13.36
N ASP A 92 1.57 4.67 13.54
CA ASP A 92 2.42 5.86 13.53
C ASP A 92 2.37 6.61 12.20
N VAL A 93 1.98 5.94 11.11
CA VAL A 93 1.83 6.58 9.79
C VAL A 93 0.41 7.03 9.50
N LEU A 94 -0.53 6.90 10.44
CA LEU A 94 -1.87 7.45 10.28
C LEU A 94 -1.91 8.94 10.59
N VAL A 95 -2.77 9.63 9.86
CA VAL A 95 -3.07 11.05 10.11
C VAL A 95 -3.62 11.24 11.52
#